data_dbd4e9bb67a119e8e89715b8279910db
#
_entry.id   dbd4e9bb67a119e8e89715b8279910db
#
_cell.length_a   1.000
_cell.length_b   1.000
_cell.length_c   1.000
_cell.angle_alpha   90.00
_cell.angle_beta   90.00
_cell.angle_gamma   90.00
#
_symmetry.space_group_name_H-M   'P 1'
#
loop_
_entity.id
_entity.type
_entity.pdbx_description
1 polymer ?
#
loop_
_entity_poly.entity_id
_entity_poly.type
_entity_poly.pdbx_seq_one_letter_code
_entity_poly.pdbx_strand_id
1 'polypeptide(L)'
;MAPTQVRAPFHREGWVYEEKVDGWRLLVYKQGDRVRLVSRNGRDLTKRFRQLAAAIAKLSARTLVLDGEVAIFDQQLRSRFEWLREPDPEAIATPPMLIAFDVLYQDGRELAGKPLRDRRVRLERLVAGSDLVLPVRRLAPDGLEASSTSRRPRRWV
;
A
#
# COMPACT_ATOMS: atom_id res chain seq x y z
N MET A 1 0.33 3.42 -13.61
CA MET A 1 -0.21 4.79 -13.65
C MET A 1 0.71 5.67 -12.83
N ALA A 2 1.14 6.83 -13.34
CA ALA A 2 1.94 7.78 -12.57
C ALA A 2 0.99 8.84 -11.98
N PRO A 3 1.11 9.20 -10.69
CA PRO A 3 0.27 10.23 -10.10
C PRO A 3 0.68 11.62 -10.62
N THR A 4 -0.30 12.52 -10.72
CA THR A 4 -0.06 13.91 -11.04
C THR A 4 -0.03 14.75 -9.77
N GLN A 5 1.05 15.49 -9.56
CA GLN A 5 1.17 16.37 -8.41
C GLN A 5 0.31 17.63 -8.62
N VAL A 6 -0.50 18.00 -7.63
CA VAL A 6 -1.26 19.24 -7.62
C VAL A 6 -0.64 20.26 -6.66
N ARG A 7 -0.82 21.56 -6.97
CA ARG A 7 -0.20 22.65 -6.20
C ARG A 7 -0.92 22.96 -4.89
N ALA A 8 -2.22 22.65 -4.82
CA ALA A 8 -3.05 22.95 -3.66
C ALA A 8 -4.02 21.81 -3.39
N PRO A 9 -4.46 21.63 -2.13
CA PRO A 9 -5.54 20.73 -1.81
C PRO A 9 -6.80 21.10 -2.58
N PHE A 10 -7.59 20.09 -2.91
CA PHE A 10 -8.88 20.32 -3.57
C PHE A 10 -9.92 19.35 -3.00
N HIS A 11 -11.18 19.73 -3.10
CA HIS A 11 -12.31 18.84 -2.88
C HIS A 11 -13.01 18.56 -4.20
N ARG A 12 -13.36 17.30 -4.43
CA ARG A 12 -14.18 16.88 -5.56
C ARG A 12 -15.11 15.77 -5.10
N GLU A 13 -16.40 15.95 -5.32
CA GLU A 13 -17.41 14.96 -4.98
C GLU A 13 -17.13 13.59 -5.63
N GLY A 14 -17.34 12.52 -4.88
CA GLY A 14 -17.08 11.14 -5.33
C GLY A 14 -15.61 10.71 -5.33
N TRP A 15 -14.69 11.58 -4.93
CA TRP A 15 -13.27 11.23 -4.77
C TRP A 15 -13.00 10.65 -3.38
N VAL A 16 -12.03 9.75 -3.33
CA VAL A 16 -11.51 9.18 -2.10
C VAL A 16 -10.12 9.77 -1.85
N TYR A 17 -9.91 10.27 -0.64
CA TYR A 17 -8.62 10.80 -0.20
C TYR A 17 -7.94 9.78 0.69
N GLU A 18 -6.69 9.46 0.37
CA GLU A 18 -5.91 8.45 1.05
C GLU A 18 -4.58 9.02 1.52
N GLU A 19 -4.04 8.43 2.59
CA GLU A 19 -2.75 8.83 3.11
C GLU A 19 -1.65 8.49 2.10
N LYS A 20 -0.78 9.47 1.80
CA LYS A 20 0.40 9.20 1.00
C LYS A 20 1.47 8.54 1.86
N VAL A 21 1.69 7.27 1.61
CA VAL A 21 2.79 6.52 2.22
C VAL A 21 4.08 6.77 1.43
N ASP A 22 5.20 6.95 2.14
CA ASP A 22 6.53 7.03 1.53
C ASP A 22 7.25 5.71 1.68
N GLY A 23 7.45 5.03 0.59
CA GLY A 23 8.08 3.72 0.56
C GLY A 23 8.50 3.33 -0.85
N TRP A 24 8.56 2.04 -1.11
CA TRP A 24 8.82 1.49 -2.43
C TRP A 24 7.55 0.85 -2.99
N ARG A 25 7.02 1.41 -4.08
CA ARG A 25 5.85 0.84 -4.74
C ARG A 25 6.13 -0.55 -5.30
N LEU A 26 5.26 -1.48 -4.96
CA LEU A 26 5.32 -2.88 -5.39
C LEU A 26 4.02 -3.32 -6.05
N LEU A 27 4.17 -4.12 -7.10
CA LEU A 27 3.14 -5.07 -7.51
C LEU A 27 3.43 -6.41 -6.84
N VAL A 28 2.40 -6.95 -6.20
CA VAL A 28 2.43 -8.24 -5.53
C VAL A 28 1.71 -9.25 -6.40
N TYR A 29 2.37 -10.35 -6.69
CA TYR A 29 1.78 -11.49 -7.39
C TYR A 29 1.76 -12.68 -6.45
N LYS A 30 0.60 -13.33 -6.28
CA LYS A 30 0.44 -14.55 -5.52
C LYS A 30 -0.20 -15.63 -6.38
N GLN A 31 0.34 -16.84 -6.31
CA GLN A 31 -0.21 -18.06 -6.92
C GLN A 31 0.00 -19.24 -5.96
N GLY A 32 -1.04 -19.66 -5.27
CA GLY A 32 -0.89 -20.56 -4.12
C GLY A 32 0.05 -19.95 -3.09
N ASP A 33 1.08 -20.68 -2.70
CA ASP A 33 2.09 -20.22 -1.74
C ASP A 33 3.24 -19.42 -2.40
N ARG A 34 3.27 -19.37 -3.73
CA ARG A 34 4.28 -18.60 -4.45
C ARG A 34 3.90 -17.14 -4.46
N VAL A 35 4.80 -16.30 -3.95
CA VAL A 35 4.66 -14.84 -3.92
C VAL A 35 5.83 -14.20 -4.63
N ARG A 36 5.56 -13.17 -5.42
CA ARG A 36 6.58 -12.30 -6.03
C ARG A 36 6.26 -10.86 -5.71
N LEU A 37 7.27 -10.13 -5.26
CA LEU A 37 7.20 -8.70 -4.97
C LEU A 37 8.03 -7.96 -6.02
N VAL A 38 7.36 -7.25 -6.92
CA VAL A 38 8.00 -6.63 -8.09
C VAL A 38 7.95 -5.11 -7.96
N SER A 39 9.11 -4.47 -7.96
CA SER A 39 9.20 -3.01 -7.89
C SER A 39 8.73 -2.36 -9.20
N ARG A 40 8.49 -1.03 -9.16
CA ARG A 40 8.15 -0.22 -10.35
C ARG A 40 9.11 -0.43 -11.52
N ASN A 41 10.39 -0.70 -11.26
CA ASN A 41 11.42 -0.92 -12.27
C ASN A 41 11.57 -2.41 -12.66
N GLY A 42 10.62 -3.27 -12.32
CA GLY A 42 10.61 -4.70 -12.67
C GLY A 42 11.57 -5.56 -11.82
N ARG A 43 12.21 -5.02 -10.78
CA ARG A 43 13.13 -5.80 -9.92
C ARG A 43 12.32 -6.67 -8.97
N ASP A 44 12.71 -7.94 -8.85
CA ASP A 44 12.15 -8.87 -7.87
C ASP A 44 12.79 -8.61 -6.49
N LEU A 45 11.96 -8.19 -5.54
CA LEU A 45 12.35 -7.88 -4.17
C LEU A 45 11.88 -8.94 -3.16
N THR A 46 11.37 -10.08 -3.62
CA THR A 46 10.81 -11.15 -2.77
C THR A 46 11.81 -11.64 -1.73
N LYS A 47 13.07 -11.84 -2.14
CA LYS A 47 14.14 -12.29 -1.23
C LYS A 47 14.49 -11.23 -0.18
N ARG A 48 14.30 -9.94 -0.49
CA ARG A 48 14.55 -8.83 0.44
C ARG A 48 13.48 -8.77 1.53
N PHE A 49 12.22 -9.01 1.18
CA PHE A 49 11.06 -8.88 2.07
C PHE A 49 10.41 -10.25 2.35
N ARG A 50 11.22 -11.22 2.81
CA ARG A 50 10.77 -12.63 3.02
C ARG A 50 9.61 -12.75 4.00
N GLN A 51 9.63 -11.99 5.10
CA GLN A 51 8.56 -12.02 6.10
C GLN A 51 7.24 -11.49 5.52
N LEU A 52 7.31 -10.40 4.75
CA LEU A 52 6.17 -9.86 4.04
C LEU A 52 5.63 -10.85 3.00
N ALA A 53 6.50 -11.47 2.20
CA ALA A 53 6.10 -12.50 1.24
C ALA A 53 5.40 -13.69 1.93
N ALA A 54 5.89 -14.13 3.08
CA ALA A 54 5.26 -15.18 3.87
C ALA A 54 3.89 -14.77 4.44
N ALA A 55 3.72 -13.50 4.85
CA ALA A 55 2.42 -12.99 5.28
C ALA A 55 1.41 -12.94 4.11
N ILE A 56 1.85 -12.50 2.92
CA ILE A 56 1.02 -12.50 1.72
C ILE A 56 0.63 -13.91 1.29
N ALA A 57 1.52 -14.90 1.43
CA ALA A 57 1.21 -16.29 1.12
C ALA A 57 0.03 -16.82 1.94
N LYS A 58 -0.16 -16.33 3.18
CA LYS A 58 -1.25 -16.72 4.10
C LYS A 58 -2.59 -16.05 3.78
N LEU A 59 -2.65 -15.03 2.92
CA LEU A 59 -3.91 -14.42 2.51
C LEU A 59 -4.81 -15.47 1.84
N SER A 60 -6.11 -15.39 2.08
CA SER A 60 -7.09 -16.41 1.69
C SER A 60 -7.24 -16.62 0.18
N ALA A 61 -6.97 -15.60 -0.65
CA ALA A 61 -7.05 -15.74 -2.09
C ALA A 61 -5.98 -16.69 -2.63
N ARG A 62 -6.36 -17.61 -3.53
CA ARG A 62 -5.42 -18.54 -4.17
C ARG A 62 -4.54 -17.82 -5.20
N THR A 63 -5.13 -16.92 -5.99
CA THR A 63 -4.39 -16.10 -6.95
C THR A 63 -4.74 -14.63 -6.76
N LEU A 64 -3.72 -13.76 -6.79
CA LEU A 64 -3.88 -12.37 -6.39
C LEU A 64 -2.87 -11.46 -7.07
N VAL A 65 -3.31 -10.26 -7.45
CA VAL A 65 -2.44 -9.12 -7.78
C VAL A 65 -2.86 -7.93 -6.96
N LEU A 66 -1.93 -7.44 -6.10
CA LEU A 66 -2.10 -6.20 -5.34
C LEU A 66 -1.16 -5.11 -5.85
N ASP A 67 -1.59 -3.88 -5.73
CA ASP A 67 -0.75 -2.68 -5.85
C ASP A 67 -0.64 -2.01 -4.48
N GLY A 68 0.56 -1.66 -4.07
CA GLY A 68 0.80 -1.09 -2.75
C GLY A 68 2.20 -0.51 -2.61
N GLU A 69 2.45 0.05 -1.44
CA GLU A 69 3.74 0.61 -1.04
C GLU A 69 4.31 -0.21 0.12
N VAL A 70 5.53 -0.73 -0.01
CA VAL A 70 6.22 -1.27 1.16
C VAL A 70 6.84 -0.12 1.94
N ALA A 71 6.58 -0.07 3.23
CA ALA A 71 7.07 0.97 4.13
C ALA A 71 7.51 0.39 5.48
N ILE A 72 8.38 1.13 6.16
CA ILE A 72 8.76 0.94 7.56
C ILE A 72 8.29 2.18 8.31
N PHE A 73 7.70 2.00 9.49
CA PHE A 73 7.17 3.10 10.29
C PHE A 73 7.96 3.24 11.60
N ASP A 74 8.22 4.49 12.00
CA ASP A 74 8.78 4.81 13.31
C ASP A 74 7.70 4.72 14.42
N GLN A 75 8.11 4.96 15.67
CA GLN A 75 7.21 4.95 16.83
C GLN A 75 6.04 5.95 16.74
N GLN A 76 6.20 7.02 15.96
CA GLN A 76 5.17 8.02 15.70
C GLN A 76 4.31 7.68 14.46
N LEU A 77 4.44 6.44 13.95
CA LEU A 77 3.75 5.95 12.74
C LEU A 77 4.04 6.79 11.48
N ARG A 78 5.23 7.37 11.39
CA ARG A 78 5.70 8.05 10.18
C ARG A 78 6.50 7.08 9.34
N SER A 79 6.20 6.98 8.05
CA SER A 79 6.97 6.14 7.13
C SER A 79 8.38 6.71 6.92
N ARG A 80 9.37 5.83 6.97
CA ARG A 80 10.80 6.16 6.86
C ARG A 80 11.38 5.50 5.63
N PHE A 81 11.36 6.22 4.51
CA PHE A 81 11.82 5.72 3.21
C PHE A 81 13.30 5.27 3.24
N GLU A 82 14.14 6.03 3.92
CA GLU A 82 15.57 5.76 4.07
C GLU A 82 15.85 4.40 4.71
N TRP A 83 15.03 3.98 5.69
CA TRP A 83 15.21 2.71 6.40
C TRP A 83 14.90 1.46 5.55
N LEU A 84 14.22 1.63 4.44
CA LEU A 84 14.09 0.55 3.46
C LEU A 84 15.41 0.25 2.75
N ARG A 85 16.32 1.22 2.66
CA ARG A 85 17.65 1.07 2.07
C ARG A 85 18.67 0.69 3.11
N GLU A 86 18.74 1.47 4.18
CA GLU A 86 19.69 1.37 5.29
C GLU A 86 18.88 1.38 6.59
N PRO A 87 18.53 0.19 7.15
CA PRO A 87 17.85 0.11 8.43
C PRO A 87 18.68 0.74 9.53
N ASP A 88 18.07 1.56 10.37
CA ASP A 88 18.70 2.05 11.60
C ASP A 88 18.55 0.97 12.67
N PRO A 89 19.67 0.35 13.13
CA PRO A 89 19.59 -0.76 14.08
C PRO A 89 19.16 -0.33 15.49
N GLU A 90 19.29 0.97 15.81
CA GLU A 90 18.88 1.52 17.11
C GLU A 90 17.44 2.04 17.10
N ALA A 91 16.84 2.17 15.93
CA ALA A 91 15.47 2.66 15.83
C ALA A 91 14.46 1.58 16.17
N ILE A 92 13.51 1.92 17.04
CA ILE A 92 12.33 1.09 17.23
C ILE A 92 11.39 1.37 16.05
N ALA A 93 11.25 0.38 15.19
CA ALA A 93 10.49 0.48 13.95
C ALA A 93 9.62 -0.76 13.73
N THR A 94 8.60 -0.61 12.89
CA THR A 94 7.88 -1.77 12.37
C THR A 94 8.80 -2.59 11.44
N PRO A 95 8.51 -3.89 11.24
CA PRO A 95 9.06 -4.59 10.07
C PRO A 95 8.55 -3.94 8.79
N PRO A 96 9.15 -4.25 7.62
CA PRO A 96 8.59 -3.83 6.34
C PRO A 96 7.17 -4.34 6.14
N MET A 97 6.22 -3.43 5.95
CA MET A 97 4.79 -3.70 5.80
C MET A 97 4.33 -3.27 4.40
N LEU A 98 3.38 -3.99 3.82
CA LEU A 98 2.68 -3.56 2.60
C LEU A 98 1.45 -2.73 2.98
N ILE A 99 1.43 -1.49 2.56
CA ILE A 99 0.24 -0.66 2.56
C ILE A 99 -0.39 -0.78 1.18
N ALA A 100 -1.41 -1.62 1.08
CA ALA A 100 -2.08 -1.92 -0.18
C ALA A 100 -3.17 -0.88 -0.49
N PHE A 101 -3.16 -0.34 -1.70
CA PHE A 101 -4.19 0.62 -2.14
C PHE A 101 -5.15 0.00 -3.16
N ASP A 102 -4.77 -1.07 -3.83
CA ASP A 102 -5.64 -1.65 -4.84
C ASP A 102 -5.48 -3.18 -4.95
N VAL A 103 -6.58 -3.83 -5.38
CA VAL A 103 -6.60 -5.22 -5.82
C VAL A 103 -6.98 -5.25 -7.29
N LEU A 104 -6.06 -5.73 -8.12
CA LEU A 104 -6.22 -5.71 -9.59
C LEU A 104 -6.73 -7.04 -10.14
N TYR A 105 -6.46 -8.13 -9.42
CA TYR A 105 -6.85 -9.49 -9.81
C TYR A 105 -7.06 -10.35 -8.58
N GLN A 106 -8.09 -11.20 -8.57
CA GLN A 106 -8.35 -12.16 -7.50
C GLN A 106 -9.07 -13.39 -8.05
N ASP A 107 -8.50 -14.58 -7.81
CA ASP A 107 -9.13 -15.90 -8.04
C ASP A 107 -9.78 -16.04 -9.40
N GLY A 108 -9.01 -15.81 -10.48
CA GLY A 108 -9.47 -15.93 -11.86
C GLY A 108 -10.24 -14.70 -12.39
N ARG A 109 -10.42 -13.64 -11.58
CA ARG A 109 -11.19 -12.46 -11.97
C ARG A 109 -10.31 -11.22 -12.07
N GLU A 110 -10.30 -10.60 -13.23
CA GLU A 110 -9.74 -9.27 -13.42
C GLU A 110 -10.65 -8.22 -12.76
N LEU A 111 -10.06 -7.34 -11.96
CA LEU A 111 -10.78 -6.33 -11.20
C LEU A 111 -10.43 -4.90 -11.63
N ALA A 112 -9.36 -4.70 -12.40
CA ALA A 112 -8.88 -3.38 -12.79
C ALA A 112 -9.95 -2.50 -13.46
N GLY A 113 -10.88 -3.11 -14.21
CA GLY A 113 -12.01 -2.40 -14.84
C GLY A 113 -13.21 -2.15 -13.91
N LYS A 114 -13.19 -2.59 -12.65
CA LYS A 114 -14.27 -2.34 -11.70
C LYS A 114 -14.10 -0.99 -11.01
N PRO A 115 -15.20 -0.37 -10.53
CA PRO A 115 -15.10 0.85 -9.74
C PRO A 115 -14.18 0.70 -8.53
N LEU A 116 -13.41 1.75 -8.20
CA LEU A 116 -12.45 1.72 -7.08
C LEU A 116 -13.12 1.34 -5.76
N ARG A 117 -14.33 1.84 -5.47
CA ARG A 117 -15.10 1.50 -4.28
C ARG A 117 -15.28 -0.01 -4.11
N ASP A 118 -15.54 -0.75 -5.20
CA ASP A 118 -15.81 -2.18 -5.16
C ASP A 118 -14.49 -2.96 -4.94
N ARG A 119 -13.40 -2.50 -5.55
CA ARG A 119 -12.06 -3.06 -5.35
C ARG A 119 -11.58 -2.83 -3.92
N ARG A 120 -11.85 -1.66 -3.34
CA ARG A 120 -11.49 -1.34 -1.95
C ARG A 120 -12.19 -2.24 -0.93
N VAL A 121 -13.48 -2.48 -1.07
CA VAL A 121 -14.21 -3.40 -0.20
C VAL A 121 -13.61 -4.81 -0.25
N ARG A 122 -13.21 -5.27 -1.44
CA ARG A 122 -12.54 -6.56 -1.60
C ARG A 122 -11.17 -6.57 -0.96
N LEU A 123 -10.36 -5.52 -1.18
CA LEU A 123 -9.04 -5.37 -0.59
C LEU A 123 -9.11 -5.43 0.94
N GLU A 124 -9.98 -4.65 1.55
CA GLU A 124 -10.15 -4.59 3.00
C GLU A 124 -10.50 -5.96 3.60
N ARG A 125 -11.40 -6.71 2.95
CA ARG A 125 -11.74 -8.08 3.38
C ARG A 125 -10.58 -9.05 3.20
N LEU A 126 -9.82 -8.90 2.12
CA LEU A 126 -8.72 -9.81 1.77
C LEU A 126 -7.57 -9.70 2.75
N VAL A 127 -7.24 -8.48 3.20
CA VAL A 127 -6.12 -8.22 4.11
C VAL A 127 -6.52 -8.19 5.58
N ALA A 128 -7.81 -8.38 5.89
CA ALA A 128 -8.29 -8.42 7.27
C ALA A 128 -7.56 -9.48 8.10
N GLY A 129 -7.08 -9.09 9.28
CA GLY A 129 -6.34 -9.98 10.18
C GLY A 129 -4.87 -10.21 9.81
N SER A 130 -4.34 -9.51 8.81
CA SER A 130 -2.90 -9.53 8.52
C SER A 130 -2.18 -8.43 9.29
N ASP A 131 -1.05 -8.77 9.92
CA ASP A 131 -0.22 -7.80 10.65
C ASP A 131 0.76 -7.03 9.72
N LEU A 132 1.07 -7.59 8.55
CA LEU A 132 2.06 -7.02 7.62
C LEU A 132 1.48 -6.52 6.30
N VAL A 133 0.19 -6.75 6.05
CA VAL A 133 -0.51 -6.29 4.83
C VAL A 133 -1.74 -5.52 5.26
N LEU A 134 -1.70 -4.22 5.14
CA LEU A 134 -2.78 -3.34 5.58
C LEU A 134 -3.36 -2.55 4.40
N PRO A 135 -4.66 -2.21 4.42
CA PRO A 135 -5.19 -1.30 3.44
C PRO A 135 -4.68 0.12 3.72
N VAL A 136 -4.47 0.92 2.68
CA VAL A 136 -4.12 2.33 2.87
C VAL A 136 -5.22 3.04 3.66
N ARG A 137 -4.81 3.91 4.59
CA ARG A 137 -5.73 4.68 5.43
C ARG A 137 -6.51 5.68 4.57
N ARG A 138 -7.84 5.65 4.72
CA ARG A 138 -8.71 6.71 4.19
C ARG A 138 -8.66 7.92 5.10
N LEU A 139 -8.59 9.08 4.50
CA LEU A 139 -8.71 10.38 5.17
C LEU A 139 -10.17 10.84 5.14
N ALA A 140 -10.43 12.04 5.64
CA ALA A 140 -11.75 12.64 5.60
C ALA A 140 -12.31 12.68 4.17
N PRO A 141 -13.63 12.57 3.98
CA PRO A 141 -14.25 12.60 2.65
C PRO A 141 -14.12 13.96 1.98
N ASP A 142 -13.89 15.04 2.75
CA ASP A 142 -13.55 16.36 2.23
C ASP A 142 -12.04 16.48 2.00
N GLY A 143 -11.64 16.82 0.77
CA GLY A 143 -10.24 16.92 0.41
C GLY A 143 -9.48 18.04 1.12
N LEU A 144 -10.16 19.10 1.54
CA LEU A 144 -9.55 20.20 2.29
C LEU A 144 -9.30 19.78 3.74
N GLU A 145 -10.27 19.11 4.37
CA GLU A 145 -10.13 18.53 5.70
C GLU A 145 -9.09 17.41 5.71
N ALA A 146 -9.10 16.50 4.71
CA ALA A 146 -8.11 15.46 4.52
C ALA A 146 -6.69 16.06 4.48
N SER A 147 -6.55 17.22 3.85
CA SER A 147 -5.26 17.91 3.77
C SER A 147 -4.72 18.41 5.10
N SER A 148 -5.61 18.87 5.99
CA SER A 148 -5.23 19.37 7.31
C SER A 148 -4.85 18.24 8.27
N THR A 149 -5.40 17.06 8.07
CA THR A 149 -5.18 15.86 8.90
C THR A 149 -3.90 15.11 8.52
N SER A 150 -3.39 15.31 7.30
CA SER A 150 -2.14 14.69 6.87
C SER A 150 -0.95 15.27 7.64
N ARG A 151 -0.29 14.46 8.45
CA ARG A 151 0.84 14.85 9.34
C ARG A 151 2.15 15.17 8.58
N ARG A 152 2.12 15.41 7.25
CA ARG A 152 3.30 15.70 6.43
C ARG A 152 3.28 17.09 5.84
N PRO A 153 4.47 17.72 5.70
CA PRO A 153 4.57 18.94 4.93
C PRO A 153 4.20 18.69 3.47
N ARG A 154 3.26 19.43 3.05
CA ARG A 154 2.62 19.64 1.75
C ARG A 154 3.38 19.18 0.50
N ARG A 155 3.27 17.90 0.13
CA ARG A 155 3.37 17.46 -1.27
C ARG A 155 2.20 16.54 -1.56
N TRP A 156 1.23 17.03 -2.27
CA TRP A 156 0.05 16.29 -2.72
C TRP A 156 0.37 15.58 -4.05
N VAL A 157 -0.05 14.35 -4.18
CA VAL A 157 0.10 13.57 -5.41
C VAL A 157 -1.28 13.24 -5.96
#